data_84dfc9a4660d75e7624f22040326e6d1
#
_entry.id   84dfc9a4660d75e7624f22040326e6d1
#
_cell.length_a   1.000
_cell.length_b   1.000
_cell.length_c   1.000
_cell.angle_alpha   90.00
_cell.angle_beta   90.00
_cell.angle_gamma   90.00
#
_symmetry.space_group_name_H-M   'P 1'
#
loop_
_entity.id
_entity.type
_entity.pdbx_description
1 polymer ?
#
loop_
_entity_poly.entity_id
_entity_poly.type
_entity_poly.pdbx_seq_one_letter_code
_entity_poly.pdbx_strand_id
1 'polypeptide(L)'
;MVTFSSYPFDPRPRRAIDALVGAGATIDLICLGDGKAPKREVRNGINVLRVPLKHPRRGKVEYAFRYGIFILTSGVVFALRSLLRRYDLVYVHNMPDILVLSALIPKALGAKVVLDLHDPMPELMRTIFHVSEDNRSVRLMKELEKWSIARADLVITVNLACRRIFSSRSCEVEKIAVVMNAPDGQIFPFRTPPANAPANRVDTERFVIMYHGSLVERNGLDVAIDALATVKECVPCAELRVFGPSTPFLEKMMETALNKGIQDSVRYLGPRKLEELVTEIGKCDLGVIPNHRNAFTDINTPTRLFEYLALGKPVIAPSTLGITDYFNRDSLLFFEAGNATDLARQIEFAYFHPREISEIARRGQDVYREHTWDRERQTLLERVSGVLN
;
A
#
# COMPACT_ATOMS: atom_id res chain seq x y z
N MET A 1 -17.91 2.81 -11.26
CA MET A 1 -16.66 2.32 -10.67
C MET A 1 -16.81 0.86 -10.27
N VAL A 2 -15.75 0.04 -10.40
CA VAL A 2 -15.78 -1.37 -10.01
C VAL A 2 -14.48 -1.76 -9.28
N THR A 3 -14.61 -2.51 -8.19
CA THR A 3 -13.50 -3.01 -7.39
C THR A 3 -13.82 -4.36 -6.76
N PHE A 4 -12.87 -5.29 -6.78
CA PHE A 4 -13.00 -6.58 -6.09
C PHE A 4 -12.53 -6.46 -4.62
N SER A 5 -13.00 -5.45 -3.94
CA SER A 5 -12.74 -5.18 -2.53
C SER A 5 -14.01 -4.70 -1.82
N SER A 6 -13.98 -4.63 -0.50
CA SER A 6 -15.13 -4.20 0.30
C SER A 6 -15.08 -2.70 0.57
N TYR A 7 -16.12 -1.98 0.16
CA TYR A 7 -16.27 -0.55 0.44
C TYR A 7 -17.05 -0.32 1.76
N PRO A 8 -16.60 0.61 2.64
CA PRO A 8 -15.53 1.62 2.48
C PRO A 8 -14.15 1.20 3.04
N PHE A 9 -13.88 -0.07 3.28
CA PHE A 9 -12.73 -0.54 4.04
C PHE A 9 -11.40 -0.50 3.25
N ASP A 10 -11.45 -0.64 1.94
CA ASP A 10 -10.27 -0.50 1.09
C ASP A 10 -9.95 0.99 0.89
N PRO A 11 -8.78 1.47 1.37
CA PRO A 11 -8.46 2.90 1.31
C PRO A 11 -8.23 3.42 -0.11
N ARG A 12 -7.77 2.61 -1.06
CA ARG A 12 -7.48 3.06 -2.43
C ARG A 12 -8.75 3.41 -3.20
N PRO A 13 -9.73 2.49 -3.37
CA PRO A 13 -11.02 2.83 -4.00
C PRO A 13 -11.76 3.92 -3.25
N ARG A 14 -11.73 3.93 -1.90
CA ARG A 14 -12.39 4.96 -1.10
C ARG A 14 -11.86 6.35 -1.43
N ARG A 15 -10.54 6.55 -1.44
CA ARG A 15 -9.92 7.84 -1.77
C ARG A 15 -10.23 8.31 -3.19
N ALA A 16 -10.21 7.39 -4.18
CA ALA A 16 -10.59 7.73 -5.55
C ALA A 16 -12.06 8.13 -5.65
N ILE A 17 -12.96 7.45 -4.94
CA ILE A 17 -14.38 7.78 -4.85
C ILE A 17 -14.56 9.18 -4.23
N ASP A 18 -13.97 9.42 -3.06
CA ASP A 18 -14.09 10.69 -2.34
C ASP A 18 -13.56 11.85 -3.18
N ALA A 19 -12.46 11.65 -3.92
CA ALA A 19 -11.91 12.65 -4.84
C ALA A 19 -12.87 12.98 -5.98
N LEU A 20 -13.43 11.97 -6.65
CA LEU A 20 -14.35 12.16 -7.79
C LEU A 20 -15.70 12.74 -7.35
N VAL A 21 -16.25 12.27 -6.23
CA VAL A 21 -17.50 12.85 -5.67
C VAL A 21 -17.27 14.30 -5.27
N GLY A 22 -16.14 14.62 -4.64
CA GLY A 22 -15.76 15.99 -4.31
C GLY A 22 -15.60 16.91 -5.53
N ALA A 23 -15.33 16.33 -6.70
CA ALA A 23 -15.31 17.03 -8.00
C ALA A 23 -16.69 17.06 -8.71
N GLY A 24 -17.77 16.62 -8.04
CA GLY A 24 -19.13 16.66 -8.57
C GLY A 24 -19.57 15.41 -9.34
N ALA A 25 -18.79 14.33 -9.35
CA ALA A 25 -19.18 13.10 -10.04
C ALA A 25 -20.25 12.33 -9.26
N THR A 26 -21.24 11.78 -9.99
CA THR A 26 -22.17 10.79 -9.47
C THR A 26 -21.62 9.39 -9.74
N ILE A 27 -21.50 8.55 -8.70
CA ILE A 27 -20.82 7.26 -8.80
C ILE A 27 -21.78 6.09 -8.61
N ASP A 28 -21.78 5.16 -9.57
CA ASP A 28 -22.27 3.80 -9.39
C ASP A 28 -21.09 2.91 -9.03
N LEU A 29 -21.04 2.43 -7.80
CA LEU A 29 -20.00 1.53 -7.31
C LEU A 29 -20.49 0.08 -7.29
N ILE A 30 -19.73 -0.83 -7.90
CA ILE A 30 -19.88 -2.28 -7.75
C ILE A 30 -18.69 -2.80 -6.97
N CYS A 31 -18.95 -3.46 -5.83
CA CYS A 31 -17.91 -3.93 -4.90
C CYS A 31 -18.31 -5.26 -4.26
N LEU A 32 -17.40 -5.86 -3.48
CA LEU A 32 -17.71 -7.05 -2.68
C LEU A 32 -18.60 -6.73 -1.49
N GLY A 33 -19.49 -7.65 -1.16
CA GLY A 33 -20.26 -7.63 0.08
C GLY A 33 -19.49 -8.28 1.24
N ASP A 34 -19.56 -7.68 2.41
CA ASP A 34 -19.03 -8.23 3.67
C ASP A 34 -20.02 -9.13 4.43
N GLY A 35 -21.23 -9.25 3.90
CA GLY A 35 -22.35 -10.00 4.51
C GLY A 35 -23.06 -9.27 5.66
N LYS A 36 -22.58 -8.09 6.05
CA LYS A 36 -23.16 -7.26 7.12
C LYS A 36 -23.89 -6.04 6.57
N ALA A 37 -23.33 -5.39 5.56
CA ALA A 37 -23.92 -4.22 4.92
C ALA A 37 -25.01 -4.62 3.88
N PRO A 38 -26.01 -3.74 3.62
CA PRO A 38 -27.06 -4.01 2.65
C PRO A 38 -26.49 -4.19 1.23
N LYS A 39 -27.15 -5.05 0.42
CA LYS A 39 -26.75 -5.31 -0.97
C LYS A 39 -26.78 -4.05 -1.85
N ARG A 40 -27.70 -3.13 -1.55
CA ARG A 40 -27.83 -1.84 -2.25
C ARG A 40 -27.92 -0.73 -1.22
N GLU A 41 -27.18 0.33 -1.45
CA GLU A 41 -27.14 1.51 -0.56
C GLU A 41 -26.91 2.75 -1.40
N VAL A 42 -27.59 3.83 -1.05
CA VAL A 42 -27.29 5.17 -1.57
C VAL A 42 -26.68 5.97 -0.43
N ARG A 43 -25.47 6.44 -0.61
CA ARG A 43 -24.73 7.19 0.42
C ARG A 43 -23.91 8.29 -0.23
N ASN A 44 -24.12 9.54 0.19
CA ASN A 44 -23.31 10.71 -0.24
C ASN A 44 -23.12 10.81 -1.78
N GLY A 45 -24.20 10.63 -2.57
CA GLY A 45 -24.14 10.67 -4.04
C GLY A 45 -23.56 9.41 -4.71
N ILE A 46 -23.30 8.35 -3.92
CA ILE A 46 -22.76 7.08 -4.40
C ILE A 46 -23.86 6.01 -4.33
N ASN A 47 -24.12 5.35 -5.46
CA ASN A 47 -25.00 4.20 -5.53
C ASN A 47 -24.18 2.91 -5.40
N VAL A 48 -24.14 2.30 -4.23
CA VAL A 48 -23.35 1.10 -3.96
C VAL A 48 -24.15 -0.15 -4.24
N LEU A 49 -23.60 -1.04 -5.07
CA LEU A 49 -24.08 -2.42 -5.27
C LEU A 49 -23.04 -3.40 -4.76
N ARG A 50 -23.38 -4.17 -3.74
CA ARG A 50 -22.51 -5.21 -3.18
C ARG A 50 -22.85 -6.57 -3.72
N VAL A 51 -21.88 -7.18 -4.42
CA VAL A 51 -21.97 -8.57 -4.89
C VAL A 51 -21.70 -9.49 -3.71
N PRO A 52 -22.57 -10.48 -3.40
CA PRO A 52 -22.46 -11.32 -2.21
C PRO A 52 -21.40 -12.42 -2.39
N LEU A 53 -20.16 -12.00 -2.63
CA LEU A 53 -18.98 -12.85 -2.73
C LEU A 53 -17.99 -12.48 -1.62
N LYS A 54 -17.39 -13.49 -1.01
CA LYS A 54 -16.30 -13.28 -0.03
C LYS A 54 -14.95 -13.32 -0.73
N HIS A 55 -13.95 -12.65 -0.15
CA HIS A 55 -12.58 -12.81 -0.59
C HIS A 55 -12.17 -14.30 -0.57
N PRO A 56 -11.51 -14.79 -1.61
CA PRO A 56 -11.02 -16.17 -1.64
C PRO A 56 -9.97 -16.36 -0.53
N ARG A 57 -9.97 -17.54 0.08
CA ARG A 57 -9.06 -17.86 1.20
C ARG A 57 -8.02 -18.91 0.85
N ARG A 58 -8.25 -19.73 -0.20
CA ARG A 58 -7.40 -20.89 -0.54
C ARG A 58 -7.32 -21.12 -2.04
N GLY A 59 -6.07 -21.22 -2.53
CA GLY A 59 -5.76 -21.78 -3.85
C GLY A 59 -6.13 -20.93 -5.06
N LYS A 60 -5.34 -21.10 -6.14
CA LYS A 60 -5.49 -20.36 -7.41
C LYS A 60 -6.84 -20.55 -8.09
N VAL A 61 -7.44 -21.74 -7.98
CA VAL A 61 -8.72 -22.10 -8.63
C VAL A 61 -9.88 -21.34 -7.99
N GLU A 62 -9.91 -21.22 -6.65
CA GLU A 62 -10.93 -20.44 -5.96
C GLU A 62 -10.86 -18.96 -6.36
N TYR A 63 -9.66 -18.42 -6.47
CA TYR A 63 -9.44 -17.05 -6.95
C TYR A 63 -9.99 -16.86 -8.37
N ALA A 64 -9.62 -17.72 -9.32
CA ALA A 64 -10.08 -17.63 -10.69
C ALA A 64 -11.61 -17.73 -10.81
N PHE A 65 -12.22 -18.65 -10.06
CA PHE A 65 -13.68 -18.83 -10.06
C PHE A 65 -14.42 -17.61 -9.51
N ARG A 66 -14.00 -17.08 -8.37
CA ARG A 66 -14.64 -15.91 -7.75
C ARG A 66 -14.45 -14.65 -8.57
N TYR A 67 -13.27 -14.45 -9.16
CA TYR A 67 -13.01 -13.37 -10.10
C TYR A 67 -13.94 -13.49 -11.33
N GLY A 68 -14.06 -14.68 -11.91
CA GLY A 68 -14.95 -14.92 -13.07
C GLY A 68 -16.40 -14.55 -12.76
N ILE A 69 -16.94 -15.00 -11.63
CA ILE A 69 -18.30 -14.65 -11.20
C ILE A 69 -18.46 -13.14 -11.01
N PHE A 70 -17.48 -12.49 -10.35
CA PHE A 70 -17.56 -11.06 -10.10
C PHE A 70 -17.49 -10.24 -11.39
N ILE A 71 -16.59 -10.60 -12.30
CA ILE A 71 -16.44 -9.96 -13.62
C ILE A 71 -17.73 -10.09 -14.42
N LEU A 72 -18.31 -11.31 -14.49
CA LEU A 72 -19.55 -11.56 -15.20
C LEU A 72 -20.71 -10.75 -14.60
N THR A 73 -20.85 -10.80 -13.27
CA THR A 73 -21.92 -10.07 -12.56
C THR A 73 -21.79 -8.57 -12.78
N SER A 74 -20.60 -8.01 -12.61
CA SER A 74 -20.35 -6.57 -12.80
C SER A 74 -20.53 -6.15 -14.27
N GLY A 75 -20.11 -6.98 -15.22
CA GLY A 75 -20.30 -6.75 -16.64
C GLY A 75 -21.79 -6.73 -17.05
N VAL A 76 -22.59 -7.67 -16.55
CA VAL A 76 -24.05 -7.69 -16.78
C VAL A 76 -24.72 -6.46 -16.16
N VAL A 77 -24.34 -6.09 -14.93
CA VAL A 77 -24.89 -4.89 -14.27
C VAL A 77 -24.56 -3.63 -15.05
N PHE A 78 -23.31 -3.46 -15.49
CA PHE A 78 -22.93 -2.31 -16.32
C PHE A 78 -23.64 -2.31 -17.66
N ALA A 79 -23.77 -3.45 -18.33
CA ALA A 79 -24.50 -3.56 -19.59
C ALA A 79 -25.95 -3.08 -19.44
N LEU A 80 -26.68 -3.65 -18.46
CA LEU A 80 -28.09 -3.29 -18.22
C LEU A 80 -28.26 -1.82 -17.84
N ARG A 81 -27.38 -1.29 -16.98
CA ARG A 81 -27.43 0.13 -16.60
C ARG A 81 -27.09 1.06 -17.76
N SER A 82 -26.16 0.66 -18.64
CA SER A 82 -25.76 1.46 -19.82
C SER A 82 -26.89 1.57 -20.85
N LEU A 83 -27.88 0.66 -20.84
CA LEU A 83 -29.10 0.80 -21.67
C LEU A 83 -30.04 1.89 -21.13
N LEU A 84 -30.01 2.17 -19.83
CA LEU A 84 -30.89 3.15 -19.19
C LEU A 84 -30.25 4.53 -19.08
N ARG A 85 -28.91 4.57 -18.93
CA ARG A 85 -28.13 5.81 -18.83
C ARG A 85 -26.72 5.60 -19.35
N ARG A 86 -26.15 6.60 -19.98
CA ARG A 86 -24.78 6.57 -20.44
C ARG A 86 -23.82 6.86 -19.27
N TYR A 87 -22.67 6.19 -19.28
CA TYR A 87 -21.56 6.50 -18.41
C TYR A 87 -20.52 7.31 -19.18
N ASP A 88 -19.99 8.37 -18.58
CA ASP A 88 -18.86 9.12 -19.14
C ASP A 88 -17.55 8.37 -18.88
N LEU A 89 -17.47 7.71 -17.72
CA LEU A 89 -16.27 7.02 -17.24
C LEU A 89 -16.59 5.71 -16.56
N VAL A 90 -15.80 4.67 -16.84
CA VAL A 90 -15.71 3.46 -16.02
C VAL A 90 -14.33 3.40 -15.37
N TYR A 91 -14.28 3.52 -14.05
CA TYR A 91 -13.04 3.42 -13.27
C TYR A 91 -12.94 2.01 -12.69
N VAL A 92 -11.90 1.28 -13.07
CA VAL A 92 -11.66 -0.13 -12.71
C VAL A 92 -10.43 -0.21 -11.81
N HIS A 93 -10.61 -0.71 -10.59
CA HIS A 93 -9.50 -1.03 -9.71
C HIS A 93 -9.06 -2.49 -9.90
N ASN A 94 -7.77 -2.75 -10.06
CA ASN A 94 -7.27 -4.12 -9.94
C ASN A 94 -7.30 -4.51 -8.44
N MET A 95 -7.22 -5.70 -8.00
CA MET A 95 -7.09 -7.01 -8.63
C MET A 95 -8.44 -7.65 -8.88
N PRO A 96 -8.65 -8.38 -9.97
CA PRO A 96 -7.69 -8.72 -11.03
C PRO A 96 -7.68 -7.68 -12.16
N ASP A 97 -6.56 -7.57 -12.91
CA ASP A 97 -6.44 -6.62 -14.04
C ASP A 97 -7.53 -6.84 -15.09
N ILE A 98 -7.87 -8.12 -15.34
CA ILE A 98 -8.91 -8.52 -16.30
C ILE A 98 -10.34 -8.08 -15.89
N LEU A 99 -10.51 -7.46 -14.73
CA LEU A 99 -11.78 -6.86 -14.32
C LEU A 99 -12.23 -5.77 -15.31
N VAL A 100 -11.32 -5.22 -16.11
CA VAL A 100 -11.62 -4.31 -17.23
C VAL A 100 -12.63 -4.89 -18.23
N LEU A 101 -12.78 -6.22 -18.31
CA LEU A 101 -13.84 -6.89 -19.10
C LEU A 101 -15.23 -6.37 -18.75
N SER A 102 -15.49 -6.04 -17.50
CA SER A 102 -16.79 -5.51 -17.08
C SER A 102 -17.11 -4.13 -17.71
N ALA A 103 -16.08 -3.40 -18.18
CA ALA A 103 -16.20 -2.08 -18.78
C ALA A 103 -16.39 -2.09 -20.31
N LEU A 104 -16.34 -3.26 -20.98
CA LEU A 104 -16.34 -3.32 -22.46
C LEU A 104 -17.62 -2.77 -23.09
N ILE A 105 -18.79 -3.07 -22.52
CA ILE A 105 -20.07 -2.58 -23.06
C ILE A 105 -20.22 -1.07 -22.84
N PRO A 106 -20.03 -0.51 -21.64
CA PRO A 106 -19.99 0.94 -21.47
C PRO A 106 -18.98 1.62 -22.40
N LYS A 107 -17.76 1.05 -22.58
CA LYS A 107 -16.75 1.57 -23.51
C LYS A 107 -17.25 1.58 -24.96
N ALA A 108 -17.86 0.52 -25.41
CA ALA A 108 -18.44 0.47 -26.76
C ALA A 108 -19.58 1.50 -26.98
N LEU A 109 -20.21 1.94 -25.89
CA LEU A 109 -21.22 3.00 -25.87
C LEU A 109 -20.64 4.41 -25.65
N GLY A 110 -19.31 4.56 -25.66
CA GLY A 110 -18.61 5.84 -25.61
C GLY A 110 -17.98 6.20 -24.26
N ALA A 111 -18.15 5.38 -23.22
CA ALA A 111 -17.50 5.65 -21.93
C ALA A 111 -15.98 5.49 -22.03
N LYS A 112 -15.24 6.40 -21.38
CA LYS A 112 -13.80 6.23 -21.19
C LYS A 112 -13.52 5.21 -20.09
N VAL A 113 -12.36 4.57 -20.13
CA VAL A 113 -11.95 3.55 -19.15
C VAL A 113 -10.64 3.93 -18.49
N VAL A 114 -10.67 4.08 -17.17
CA VAL A 114 -9.48 4.19 -16.31
C VAL A 114 -9.23 2.84 -15.66
N LEU A 115 -8.01 2.33 -15.78
CA LEU A 115 -7.56 1.11 -15.10
C LEU A 115 -6.51 1.48 -14.05
N ASP A 116 -6.86 1.31 -12.77
CA ASP A 116 -5.99 1.59 -11.63
C ASP A 116 -5.25 0.30 -11.20
N LEU A 117 -3.98 0.21 -11.58
CA LEU A 117 -3.08 -0.90 -11.31
C LEU A 117 -2.20 -0.58 -10.09
N HIS A 118 -2.74 -0.79 -8.90
CA HIS A 118 -2.03 -0.50 -7.65
C HIS A 118 -1.13 -1.65 -7.17
N ASP A 119 -1.37 -2.87 -7.63
CA ASP A 119 -0.51 -4.05 -7.38
C ASP A 119 -0.19 -4.75 -8.70
N PRO A 120 1.09 -4.80 -9.13
CA PRO A 120 1.52 -5.59 -10.29
C PRO A 120 1.30 -7.08 -10.03
N MET A 121 0.27 -7.66 -10.65
CA MET A 121 -0.16 -9.04 -10.39
C MET A 121 0.90 -10.10 -10.70
N PRO A 122 1.70 -10.01 -11.79
CA PRO A 122 2.76 -10.96 -12.04
C PRO A 122 3.81 -11.01 -10.93
N GLU A 123 4.26 -9.86 -10.44
CA GLU A 123 5.25 -9.71 -9.37
C GLU A 123 4.69 -10.18 -8.03
N LEU A 124 3.45 -9.83 -7.72
CA LEU A 124 2.76 -10.30 -6.52
C LEU A 124 2.57 -11.82 -6.52
N MET A 125 2.20 -12.39 -7.67
CA MET A 125 2.06 -13.83 -7.83
C MET A 125 3.40 -14.57 -7.62
N ARG A 126 4.49 -14.03 -8.17
CA ARG A 126 5.84 -14.58 -7.97
C ARG A 126 6.18 -14.62 -6.48
N THR A 127 5.87 -13.54 -5.78
CA THR A 127 6.15 -13.40 -4.34
C THR A 127 5.30 -14.33 -3.47
N ILE A 128 3.98 -14.40 -3.70
CA ILE A 128 3.07 -15.20 -2.85
C ILE A 128 3.23 -16.70 -3.09
N PHE A 129 3.46 -17.11 -4.35
CA PHE A 129 3.53 -18.53 -4.71
C PHE A 129 4.95 -19.04 -4.93
N HIS A 130 5.97 -18.22 -4.66
CA HIS A 130 7.40 -18.55 -4.82
C HIS A 130 7.72 -19.18 -6.18
N VAL A 131 7.14 -18.63 -7.27
CA VAL A 131 7.34 -19.13 -8.62
C VAL A 131 8.30 -18.25 -9.41
N SER A 132 9.05 -18.89 -10.33
CA SER A 132 10.00 -18.18 -11.21
C SER A 132 9.27 -17.28 -12.21
N GLU A 133 10.01 -16.36 -12.80
CA GLU A 133 9.51 -15.45 -13.84
C GLU A 133 9.01 -16.20 -15.10
N ASP A 134 9.66 -17.31 -15.43
CA ASP A 134 9.33 -18.15 -16.60
C ASP A 134 8.12 -19.06 -16.39
N ASN A 135 7.54 -19.05 -15.19
CA ASN A 135 6.37 -19.85 -14.89
C ASN A 135 5.20 -19.49 -15.82
N ARG A 136 4.52 -20.51 -16.38
CA ARG A 136 3.40 -20.33 -17.31
C ARG A 136 2.29 -19.43 -16.76
N SER A 137 2.01 -19.52 -15.45
CA SER A 137 1.02 -18.66 -14.80
C SER A 137 1.46 -17.19 -14.76
N VAL A 138 2.76 -16.92 -14.55
CA VAL A 138 3.31 -15.55 -14.57
C VAL A 138 3.25 -14.97 -15.98
N ARG A 139 3.63 -15.75 -16.99
CA ARG A 139 3.49 -15.34 -18.40
C ARG A 139 2.02 -15.03 -18.76
N LEU A 140 1.10 -15.88 -18.36
CA LEU A 140 -0.33 -15.62 -18.55
C LEU A 140 -0.76 -14.32 -17.87
N MET A 141 -0.31 -14.03 -16.64
CA MET A 141 -0.64 -12.78 -15.95
C MET A 141 -0.09 -11.56 -16.71
N LYS A 142 1.14 -11.63 -17.25
CA LYS A 142 1.70 -10.56 -18.08
C LYS A 142 0.87 -10.31 -19.35
N GLU A 143 0.41 -11.36 -20.01
CA GLU A 143 -0.46 -11.23 -21.19
C GLU A 143 -1.85 -10.64 -20.83
N LEU A 144 -2.44 -11.07 -19.72
CA LEU A 144 -3.70 -10.51 -19.23
C LEU A 144 -3.55 -9.05 -18.80
N GLU A 145 -2.44 -8.67 -18.18
CA GLU A 145 -2.09 -7.28 -17.86
C GLU A 145 -2.02 -6.43 -19.14
N LYS A 146 -1.20 -6.87 -20.12
CA LYS A 146 -1.05 -6.17 -21.40
C LYS A 146 -2.40 -6.04 -22.14
N TRP A 147 -3.17 -7.11 -22.16
CA TRP A 147 -4.50 -7.11 -22.75
C TRP A 147 -5.45 -6.14 -22.04
N SER A 148 -5.42 -6.07 -20.73
CA SER A 148 -6.25 -5.19 -19.91
C SER A 148 -5.86 -3.73 -20.10
N ILE A 149 -4.57 -3.44 -20.06
CA ILE A 149 -4.01 -2.10 -20.31
C ILE A 149 -4.39 -1.59 -21.72
N ALA A 150 -4.36 -2.44 -22.74
CA ALA A 150 -4.71 -2.05 -24.10
C ALA A 150 -6.16 -1.53 -24.21
N ARG A 151 -7.06 -1.95 -23.31
CA ARG A 151 -8.47 -1.55 -23.29
C ARG A 151 -8.78 -0.33 -22.43
N ALA A 152 -7.86 0.11 -21.60
CA ALA A 152 -7.98 1.36 -20.85
C ALA A 152 -7.64 2.56 -21.73
N ASP A 153 -8.23 3.71 -21.46
CA ASP A 153 -7.87 4.99 -22.05
C ASP A 153 -6.79 5.69 -21.20
N LEU A 154 -6.79 5.43 -19.89
CA LEU A 154 -5.79 5.87 -18.92
C LEU A 154 -5.46 4.70 -17.98
N VAL A 155 -4.19 4.54 -17.68
CA VAL A 155 -3.68 3.65 -16.63
C VAL A 155 -3.19 4.49 -15.46
N ILE A 156 -3.59 4.13 -14.26
CA ILE A 156 -3.07 4.74 -13.02
C ILE A 156 -2.27 3.68 -12.28
N THR A 157 -1.13 4.09 -11.73
CA THR A 157 -0.32 3.23 -10.87
C THR A 157 0.22 3.98 -9.66
N VAL A 158 0.89 3.29 -8.74
CA VAL A 158 1.19 3.82 -7.40
C VAL A 158 2.57 4.46 -7.27
N ASN A 159 3.51 4.19 -8.19
CA ASN A 159 4.87 4.74 -8.10
C ASN A 159 5.64 4.63 -9.44
N LEU A 160 6.84 5.21 -9.48
CA LEU A 160 7.69 5.22 -10.67
C LEU A 160 8.22 3.82 -11.03
N ALA A 161 8.51 2.97 -10.05
CA ALA A 161 8.98 1.61 -10.31
C ALA A 161 7.90 0.78 -11.02
N CYS A 162 6.64 0.84 -10.56
CA CYS A 162 5.51 0.19 -11.23
C CYS A 162 5.27 0.79 -12.63
N ARG A 163 5.37 2.12 -12.78
CA ARG A 163 5.25 2.78 -14.08
C ARG A 163 6.28 2.25 -15.08
N ARG A 164 7.55 2.10 -14.66
CA ARG A 164 8.60 1.52 -15.52
C ARG A 164 8.28 0.09 -15.94
N ILE A 165 7.79 -0.74 -15.02
CA ILE A 165 7.42 -2.13 -15.33
C ILE A 165 6.29 -2.17 -16.37
N PHE A 166 5.21 -1.43 -16.18
CA PHE A 166 4.10 -1.43 -17.11
C PHE A 166 4.48 -0.84 -18.47
N SER A 167 5.28 0.24 -18.50
CA SER A 167 5.74 0.83 -19.75
C SER A 167 6.74 -0.05 -20.52
N SER A 168 7.55 -0.86 -19.81
CA SER A 168 8.52 -1.73 -20.48
C SER A 168 7.89 -2.93 -21.19
N ARG A 169 6.65 -3.30 -20.85
CA ARG A 169 6.06 -4.55 -21.36
C ARG A 169 4.62 -4.44 -21.88
N SER A 170 3.89 -3.38 -21.54
CA SER A 170 2.44 -3.38 -21.75
C SER A 170 1.89 -2.18 -22.52
N CYS A 171 2.47 -0.97 -22.41
CA CYS A 171 2.01 0.21 -23.14
C CYS A 171 3.05 1.34 -23.11
N GLU A 172 2.82 2.38 -23.92
CA GLU A 172 3.61 3.61 -23.89
C GLU A 172 3.47 4.33 -22.55
N VAL A 173 4.55 5.01 -22.14
CA VAL A 173 4.70 5.62 -20.81
C VAL A 173 3.70 6.79 -20.58
N GLU A 174 3.29 7.47 -21.64
CA GLU A 174 2.35 8.59 -21.64
C GLU A 174 0.94 8.17 -21.21
N LYS A 175 0.60 6.89 -21.43
CA LYS A 175 -0.67 6.30 -21.02
C LYS A 175 -0.78 6.09 -19.51
N ILE A 176 0.35 6.15 -18.79
CA ILE A 176 0.43 5.81 -17.37
C ILE A 176 0.61 7.06 -16.52
N ALA A 177 -0.33 7.33 -15.65
CA ALA A 177 -0.23 8.32 -14.57
C ALA A 177 0.20 7.65 -13.26
N VAL A 178 1.09 8.31 -12.52
CA VAL A 178 1.40 7.90 -11.14
C VAL A 178 0.50 8.70 -10.19
N VAL A 179 -0.23 7.97 -9.35
CA VAL A 179 -1.01 8.52 -8.22
C VAL A 179 -0.68 7.68 -7.00
N MET A 180 0.14 8.22 -6.14
CA MET A 180 0.73 7.49 -5.02
C MET A 180 -0.29 7.19 -3.91
N ASN A 181 -0.06 6.12 -3.18
CA ASN A 181 -0.79 5.82 -1.96
C ASN A 181 -0.26 6.67 -0.80
N ALA A 182 -0.74 7.90 -0.69
CA ALA A 182 -0.39 8.80 0.41
C ALA A 182 -1.39 8.67 1.58
N PRO A 183 -0.98 8.90 2.83
CA PRO A 183 -1.89 8.96 3.96
C PRO A 183 -2.85 10.15 3.84
N ASP A 184 -4.05 9.98 4.40
CA ASP A 184 -5.04 11.05 4.50
C ASP A 184 -4.58 12.10 5.53
N GLY A 185 -4.36 13.34 5.10
CA GLY A 185 -3.91 14.43 5.96
C GLY A 185 -4.88 14.81 7.08
N GLN A 186 -6.16 14.47 6.97
CA GLN A 186 -7.13 14.65 8.06
C GLN A 186 -6.94 13.63 9.19
N ILE A 187 -6.44 12.43 8.85
CA ILE A 187 -6.15 11.37 9.83
C ILE A 187 -4.69 11.48 10.30
N PHE A 188 -3.74 11.68 9.38
CA PHE A 188 -2.31 11.83 9.65
C PHE A 188 -1.89 13.30 9.49
N PRO A 189 -2.13 14.14 10.50
CA PRO A 189 -1.80 15.57 10.43
C PRO A 189 -0.28 15.74 10.37
N PHE A 190 0.17 16.67 9.53
CA PHE A 190 1.59 16.96 9.40
C PHE A 190 2.17 17.48 10.72
N ARG A 191 3.21 16.82 11.23
CA ARG A 191 3.94 17.19 12.46
C ARG A 191 5.43 17.26 12.14
N THR A 192 6.08 18.37 12.48
CA THR A 192 7.53 18.52 12.31
C THR A 192 8.29 17.70 13.36
N PRO A 193 9.45 17.13 13.02
CA PRO A 193 10.37 16.59 14.01
C PRO A 193 10.81 17.65 15.03
N PRO A 194 11.18 17.28 16.25
CA PRO A 194 11.68 18.23 17.25
C PRO A 194 12.85 19.06 16.71
N ALA A 195 12.77 20.39 16.80
CA ALA A 195 13.84 21.28 16.35
C ALA A 195 15.10 21.14 17.19
N ASN A 196 14.92 20.85 18.48
CA ASN A 196 16.00 20.72 19.47
C ASN A 196 16.09 19.28 19.97
N ALA A 197 16.31 18.32 19.06
CA ALA A 197 16.64 16.97 19.50
C ALA A 197 17.92 17.00 20.36
N PRO A 198 17.95 16.28 21.50
CA PRO A 198 19.13 16.27 22.38
C PRO A 198 20.35 15.74 21.61
N ALA A 199 21.56 16.16 22.02
CA ALA A 199 22.78 15.66 21.40
C ALA A 199 22.96 14.16 21.64
N ASN A 200 22.58 13.70 22.85
CA ASN A 200 22.62 12.31 23.27
C ASN A 200 21.30 11.97 23.98
N ARG A 201 20.85 10.73 23.87
CA ARG A 201 19.75 10.22 24.70
C ARG A 201 20.19 9.95 26.12
N VAL A 202 19.24 10.06 27.04
CA VAL A 202 19.45 9.65 28.44
C VAL A 202 19.16 8.14 28.51
N ASP A 203 20.07 7.34 29.01
CA ASP A 203 20.03 5.85 29.04
C ASP A 203 18.84 5.24 29.78
N THR A 204 18.04 6.03 30.50
CA THR A 204 16.92 5.56 31.31
C THR A 204 15.59 5.53 30.55
N GLU A 205 15.51 6.12 29.37
CA GLU A 205 14.28 6.15 28.58
C GLU A 205 14.22 4.99 27.59
N ARG A 206 13.02 4.38 27.46
CA ARG A 206 12.77 3.37 26.44
C ARG A 206 13.01 3.93 25.05
N PHE A 207 13.68 3.16 24.19
CA PHE A 207 13.80 3.44 22.77
C PHE A 207 12.78 2.62 22.01
N VAL A 208 11.72 3.25 21.56
CA VAL A 208 10.56 2.60 20.95
C VAL A 208 10.71 2.54 19.44
N ILE A 209 10.98 1.36 18.94
CA ILE A 209 10.95 1.02 17.50
C ILE A 209 9.55 0.52 17.17
N MET A 210 8.94 1.02 16.11
CA MET A 210 7.57 0.66 15.76
C MET A 210 7.48 0.02 14.38
N TYR A 211 6.80 -1.13 14.33
CA TYR A 211 6.34 -1.77 13.12
C TYR A 211 4.80 -1.79 13.09
N HIS A 212 4.17 -1.40 11.98
CA HIS A 212 2.75 -1.60 11.77
C HIS A 212 2.42 -2.04 10.34
N GLY A 213 1.33 -2.79 10.20
CA GLY A 213 0.85 -3.28 8.91
C GLY A 213 0.56 -4.78 8.89
N SER A 214 0.53 -5.37 7.71
CA SER A 214 0.27 -6.81 7.56
C SER A 214 1.44 -7.63 8.06
N LEU A 215 1.17 -8.58 8.96
CA LEU A 215 2.16 -9.47 9.58
C LEU A 215 2.33 -10.72 8.72
N VAL A 216 3.02 -10.56 7.58
CA VAL A 216 3.31 -11.62 6.61
C VAL A 216 4.81 -11.66 6.32
N GLU A 217 5.32 -12.82 5.92
CA GLU A 217 6.75 -13.09 5.74
C GLU A 217 7.48 -12.03 4.91
N ARG A 218 6.95 -11.67 3.73
CA ARG A 218 7.58 -10.66 2.85
C ARG A 218 7.80 -9.29 3.49
N ASN A 219 7.07 -8.98 4.56
CA ASN A 219 7.18 -7.70 5.28
C ASN A 219 8.22 -7.71 6.40
N GLY A 220 8.94 -8.83 6.63
CA GLY A 220 10.21 -8.90 7.33
C GLY A 220 10.18 -8.66 8.84
N LEU A 221 9.10 -9.06 9.55
CA LEU A 221 9.09 -8.97 11.01
C LEU A 221 10.21 -9.81 11.64
N ASP A 222 10.61 -10.91 11.02
CA ASP A 222 11.76 -11.73 11.37
C ASP A 222 13.06 -10.92 11.34
N VAL A 223 13.29 -10.15 10.28
CA VAL A 223 14.48 -9.25 10.16
C VAL A 223 14.50 -8.21 11.29
N ALA A 224 13.33 -7.66 11.66
CA ALA A 224 13.25 -6.69 12.76
C ALA A 224 13.53 -7.32 14.12
N ILE A 225 13.07 -8.55 14.37
CA ILE A 225 13.32 -9.28 15.61
C ILE A 225 14.79 -9.68 15.70
N ASP A 226 15.39 -10.17 14.60
CA ASP A 226 16.81 -10.52 14.57
C ASP A 226 17.70 -9.30 14.80
N ALA A 227 17.35 -8.15 14.16
CA ALA A 227 18.06 -6.90 14.40
C ALA A 227 17.92 -6.43 15.85
N LEU A 228 16.72 -6.52 16.44
CA LEU A 228 16.50 -6.14 17.84
C LEU A 228 17.38 -6.97 18.80
N ALA A 229 17.52 -8.28 18.55
CA ALA A 229 18.38 -9.15 19.36
C ALA A 229 19.83 -8.62 19.41
N THR A 230 20.36 -8.21 18.26
CA THR A 230 21.70 -7.59 18.17
C THR A 230 21.74 -6.23 18.87
N VAL A 231 20.76 -5.37 18.59
CA VAL A 231 20.66 -4.00 19.17
C VAL A 231 20.63 -4.03 20.71
N LYS A 232 20.01 -5.03 21.31
CA LYS A 232 19.92 -5.17 22.78
C LYS A 232 21.26 -5.24 23.47
N GLU A 233 22.33 -5.63 22.79
CA GLU A 233 23.69 -5.67 23.34
C GLU A 233 24.23 -4.26 23.62
N CYS A 234 23.91 -3.27 22.73
CA CYS A 234 24.37 -1.88 22.84
C CYS A 234 23.29 -0.93 23.36
N VAL A 235 22.01 -1.24 23.14
CA VAL A 235 20.85 -0.44 23.53
C VAL A 235 19.85 -1.31 24.34
N PRO A 236 20.15 -1.60 25.62
CA PRO A 236 19.31 -2.46 26.45
C PRO A 236 17.87 -1.99 26.62
N CYS A 237 17.61 -0.68 26.48
CA CYS A 237 16.29 -0.05 26.58
C CYS A 237 15.44 -0.15 25.28
N ALA A 238 15.96 -0.75 24.18
CA ALA A 238 15.23 -0.89 22.93
C ALA A 238 14.01 -1.82 23.07
N GLU A 239 12.87 -1.38 22.55
CA GLU A 239 11.59 -2.09 22.55
C GLU A 239 10.99 -2.04 21.14
N LEU A 240 10.62 -3.19 20.57
CA LEU A 240 9.89 -3.29 19.30
C LEU A 240 8.39 -3.42 19.56
N ARG A 241 7.60 -2.44 19.13
CA ARG A 241 6.14 -2.47 19.16
C ARG A 241 5.58 -2.88 17.80
N VAL A 242 4.75 -3.93 17.81
CA VAL A 242 4.20 -4.54 16.61
C VAL A 242 2.68 -4.37 16.59
N PHE A 243 2.17 -3.76 15.51
CA PHE A 243 0.74 -3.55 15.29
C PHE A 243 0.29 -4.18 13.98
N GLY A 244 -0.83 -4.89 14.00
CA GLY A 244 -1.42 -5.52 12.83
C GLY A 244 -2.30 -6.71 13.20
N PRO A 245 -3.06 -7.27 12.24
CA PRO A 245 -3.84 -8.48 12.47
C PRO A 245 -2.97 -9.67 12.80
N SER A 246 -3.41 -10.52 13.76
CA SER A 246 -2.71 -11.77 14.07
C SER A 246 -2.70 -12.71 12.86
N THR A 247 -1.58 -13.39 12.67
CA THR A 247 -1.34 -14.36 11.60
C THR A 247 -0.51 -15.52 12.13
N PRO A 248 -0.52 -16.70 11.47
CA PRO A 248 0.37 -17.80 11.86
C PRO A 248 1.87 -17.42 11.79
N PHE A 249 2.22 -16.48 10.92
CA PHE A 249 3.59 -15.95 10.85
C PHE A 249 3.96 -15.17 12.12
N LEU A 250 3.06 -14.36 12.66
CA LEU A 250 3.30 -13.64 13.92
C LEU A 250 3.55 -14.63 15.09
N GLU A 251 2.75 -15.68 15.19
CA GLU A 251 2.91 -16.69 16.26
C GLU A 251 4.32 -17.28 16.24
N LYS A 252 4.80 -17.65 15.05
CA LYS A 252 6.18 -18.11 14.86
C LYS A 252 7.22 -17.05 15.24
N MET A 253 6.96 -15.78 14.95
CA MET A 253 7.87 -14.68 15.28
C MET A 253 7.94 -14.42 16.79
N MET A 254 6.83 -14.55 17.51
CA MET A 254 6.83 -14.43 18.96
C MET A 254 7.59 -15.60 19.63
N GLU A 255 7.48 -16.81 19.09
CA GLU A 255 8.29 -17.96 19.51
C GLU A 255 9.79 -17.71 19.23
N THR A 256 10.13 -17.15 18.07
CA THR A 256 11.50 -16.76 17.75
C THR A 256 12.06 -15.75 18.76
N ALA A 257 11.28 -14.74 19.14
CA ALA A 257 11.67 -13.76 20.15
C ALA A 257 11.93 -14.41 21.54
N LEU A 258 11.08 -15.38 21.91
CA LEU A 258 11.27 -16.17 23.13
C LEU A 258 12.59 -16.97 23.08
N ASN A 259 12.84 -17.68 21.99
CA ASN A 259 14.05 -18.49 21.82
C ASN A 259 15.35 -17.64 21.82
N LYS A 260 15.25 -16.36 21.45
CA LYS A 260 16.35 -15.39 21.51
C LYS A 260 16.47 -14.66 22.87
N GLY A 261 15.57 -14.92 23.82
CA GLY A 261 15.58 -14.28 25.14
C GLY A 261 15.20 -12.79 25.13
N ILE A 262 14.51 -12.31 24.07
CA ILE A 262 14.10 -10.90 23.92
C ILE A 262 12.57 -10.70 23.95
N GLN A 263 11.83 -11.69 24.43
CA GLN A 263 10.36 -11.67 24.46
C GLN A 263 9.79 -10.43 25.19
N ASP A 264 10.46 -9.95 26.23
CA ASP A 264 10.04 -8.77 27.02
C ASP A 264 10.27 -7.46 26.27
N SER A 265 11.08 -7.49 25.21
CA SER A 265 11.38 -6.36 24.34
C SER A 265 10.60 -6.33 23.03
N VAL A 266 9.82 -7.40 22.73
CA VAL A 266 8.92 -7.46 21.56
C VAL A 266 7.49 -7.47 22.04
N ARG A 267 6.76 -6.37 21.79
CA ARG A 267 5.39 -6.20 22.25
C ARG A 267 4.40 -6.21 21.08
N TYR A 268 3.63 -7.29 20.94
CA TYR A 268 2.49 -7.33 20.04
C TYR A 268 1.28 -6.63 20.69
N LEU A 269 0.76 -5.61 20.02
CA LEU A 269 -0.30 -4.74 20.54
C LEU A 269 -1.60 -4.84 19.73
N GLY A 270 -1.65 -5.74 18.74
CA GLY A 270 -2.85 -6.01 17.94
C GLY A 270 -3.13 -4.94 16.86
N PRO A 271 -4.21 -5.11 16.10
CA PRO A 271 -4.62 -4.14 15.10
C PRO A 271 -5.15 -2.85 15.77
N ARG A 272 -4.98 -1.71 15.06
CA ARG A 272 -5.48 -0.39 15.49
C ARG A 272 -6.27 0.25 14.36
N LYS A 273 -7.25 1.07 14.70
CA LYS A 273 -7.84 2.02 13.75
C LYS A 273 -6.79 3.09 13.38
N LEU A 274 -6.98 3.74 12.24
CA LEU A 274 -6.00 4.73 11.76
C LEU A 274 -5.78 5.87 12.77
N GLU A 275 -6.84 6.34 13.41
CA GLU A 275 -6.78 7.42 14.41
C GLU A 275 -6.00 7.00 15.68
N GLU A 276 -6.16 5.75 16.09
CA GLU A 276 -5.41 5.17 17.22
C GLU A 276 -3.92 4.98 16.82
N LEU A 277 -3.69 4.57 15.55
CA LEU A 277 -2.36 4.36 15.01
C LEU A 277 -1.54 5.67 15.00
N VAL A 278 -2.16 6.81 14.66
CA VAL A 278 -1.54 8.15 14.77
C VAL A 278 -1.02 8.41 16.19
N THR A 279 -1.81 8.02 17.20
CA THR A 279 -1.40 8.17 18.60
C THR A 279 -0.21 7.27 18.94
N GLU A 280 -0.22 6.03 18.47
CA GLU A 280 0.87 5.07 18.72
C GLU A 280 2.15 5.46 17.98
N ILE A 281 2.06 5.92 16.71
CA ILE A 281 3.21 6.48 15.98
C ILE A 281 3.76 7.70 16.72
N GLY A 282 2.90 8.55 17.29
CA GLY A 282 3.33 9.69 18.11
C GLY A 282 4.25 9.30 19.29
N LYS A 283 4.06 8.10 19.84
CA LYS A 283 4.83 7.56 20.99
C LYS A 283 6.08 6.79 20.60
N CYS A 284 6.31 6.51 19.31
CA CYS A 284 7.55 5.84 18.91
C CYS A 284 8.68 6.84 18.66
N ASP A 285 9.90 6.34 18.73
CA ASP A 285 11.11 7.08 18.41
C ASP A 285 11.51 6.85 16.95
N LEU A 286 11.24 5.65 16.41
CA LEU A 286 11.71 5.19 15.13
C LEU A 286 10.68 4.28 14.46
N GLY A 287 10.33 4.54 13.21
CA GLY A 287 9.58 3.63 12.36
C GLY A 287 10.50 2.65 11.64
N VAL A 288 10.07 1.41 11.44
CA VAL A 288 10.84 0.40 10.69
C VAL A 288 10.00 -0.26 9.60
N ILE A 289 10.60 -0.41 8.41
CA ILE A 289 10.05 -1.12 7.26
C ILE A 289 11.03 -2.23 6.88
N PRO A 290 11.00 -3.38 7.56
CA PRO A 290 12.06 -4.38 7.45
C PRO A 290 11.86 -5.36 6.29
N ASN A 291 11.18 -4.94 5.22
CA ASN A 291 10.75 -5.81 4.12
C ASN A 291 11.92 -6.60 3.52
N HIS A 292 11.68 -7.88 3.25
CA HIS A 292 12.57 -8.69 2.42
C HIS A 292 12.57 -8.19 0.97
N ARG A 293 13.66 -8.41 0.24
CA ARG A 293 13.71 -8.15 -1.21
C ARG A 293 13.09 -9.33 -1.98
N ASN A 294 12.09 -9.05 -2.76
CA ASN A 294 11.49 -9.98 -3.71
C ASN A 294 10.87 -9.20 -4.87
N ALA A 295 10.31 -9.89 -5.86
CA ALA A 295 9.79 -9.26 -7.06
C ALA A 295 8.75 -8.15 -6.80
N PHE A 296 7.95 -8.27 -5.74
CA PHE A 296 6.92 -7.29 -5.39
C PHE A 296 7.44 -6.19 -4.44
N THR A 297 8.16 -6.57 -3.38
CA THR A 297 8.63 -5.59 -2.39
C THR A 297 9.74 -4.70 -2.92
N ASP A 298 10.50 -5.15 -3.93
CA ASP A 298 11.55 -4.32 -4.55
C ASP A 298 10.97 -3.10 -5.29
N ILE A 299 9.74 -3.22 -5.78
CA ILE A 299 9.06 -2.14 -6.53
C ILE A 299 7.98 -1.43 -5.71
N ASN A 300 7.70 -1.88 -4.49
CA ASN A 300 6.65 -1.30 -3.66
C ASN A 300 7.15 -0.09 -2.87
N THR A 301 6.30 0.93 -2.75
CA THR A 301 6.48 2.06 -1.83
C THR A 301 5.43 1.95 -0.72
N PRO A 302 5.78 1.43 0.46
CA PRO A 302 4.83 1.20 1.53
C PRO A 302 4.23 2.51 2.05
N THR A 303 2.89 2.61 2.13
CA THR A 303 2.19 3.81 2.64
C THR A 303 2.64 4.19 4.05
N ARG A 304 2.97 3.20 4.89
CA ARG A 304 3.45 3.43 6.26
C ARG A 304 4.74 4.27 6.35
N LEU A 305 5.55 4.29 5.28
CA LEU A 305 6.70 5.18 5.20
C LEU A 305 6.26 6.66 5.30
N PHE A 306 5.26 7.01 4.51
CA PHE A 306 4.68 8.36 4.53
C PHE A 306 3.88 8.65 5.80
N GLU A 307 3.27 7.64 6.43
CA GLU A 307 2.56 7.78 7.71
C GLU A 307 3.52 8.17 8.84
N TYR A 308 4.70 7.56 8.91
CA TYR A 308 5.75 7.97 9.84
C TYR A 308 6.25 9.38 9.53
N LEU A 309 6.59 9.66 8.27
CA LEU A 309 7.10 10.97 7.87
C LEU A 309 6.07 12.09 8.10
N ALA A 310 4.78 11.85 7.83
CA ALA A 310 3.72 12.81 8.10
C ALA A 310 3.71 13.25 9.58
N LEU A 311 3.99 12.31 10.49
CA LEU A 311 4.01 12.54 11.93
C LEU A 311 5.41 12.94 12.47
N GLY A 312 6.35 13.27 11.58
CA GLY A 312 7.69 13.74 11.95
C GLY A 312 8.59 12.66 12.55
N LYS A 313 8.32 11.38 12.25
CA LYS A 313 9.12 10.27 12.78
C LYS A 313 10.19 9.84 11.78
N PRO A 314 11.43 9.63 12.23
CA PRO A 314 12.46 9.00 11.40
C PRO A 314 12.06 7.57 11.04
N VAL A 315 12.49 7.10 9.87
CA VAL A 315 12.15 5.79 9.34
C VAL A 315 13.40 5.10 8.82
N ILE A 316 13.55 3.82 9.15
CA ILE A 316 14.50 2.93 8.48
C ILE A 316 13.73 2.10 7.45
N ALA A 317 14.21 2.09 6.21
CA ALA A 317 13.59 1.35 5.12
C ALA A 317 14.63 0.59 4.29
N PRO A 318 14.24 -0.48 3.58
CA PRO A 318 15.18 -1.20 2.71
C PRO A 318 15.54 -0.38 1.48
N SER A 319 16.77 -0.51 0.98
CA SER A 319 17.22 0.09 -0.26
C SER A 319 16.64 -0.65 -1.48
N THR A 320 15.34 -0.49 -1.71
CA THR A 320 14.58 -1.09 -2.82
C THR A 320 14.17 -0.03 -3.85
N LEU A 321 13.97 -0.43 -5.12
CA LEU A 321 13.66 0.49 -6.22
C LEU A 321 12.45 1.37 -5.94
N GLY A 322 11.37 0.79 -5.38
CA GLY A 322 10.16 1.55 -5.06
C GLY A 322 10.38 2.67 -4.03
N ILE A 323 11.43 2.60 -3.23
CA ILE A 323 11.77 3.61 -2.22
C ILE A 323 12.87 4.54 -2.71
N THR A 324 13.94 4.01 -3.33
CA THR A 324 15.08 4.79 -3.80
C THR A 324 14.77 5.68 -5.01
N ASP A 325 13.64 5.49 -5.68
CA ASP A 325 13.11 6.40 -6.70
C ASP A 325 12.74 7.79 -6.13
N TYR A 326 12.47 7.87 -4.84
CA TYR A 326 11.99 9.08 -4.17
C TYR A 326 12.94 9.58 -3.10
N PHE A 327 13.59 8.67 -2.39
CA PHE A 327 14.42 8.97 -1.23
C PHE A 327 15.88 8.61 -1.47
N ASN A 328 16.77 9.40 -0.89
CA ASN A 328 18.20 9.13 -0.83
C ASN A 328 18.66 9.04 0.64
N ARG A 329 19.96 8.80 0.87
CA ARG A 329 20.54 8.67 2.21
C ARG A 329 20.46 9.94 3.07
N ASP A 330 20.23 11.09 2.46
CA ASP A 330 20.06 12.36 3.20
C ASP A 330 18.64 12.53 3.72
N SER A 331 17.65 11.81 3.14
CA SER A 331 16.23 11.94 3.43
C SER A 331 15.62 10.71 4.10
N LEU A 332 16.35 9.58 4.18
CA LEU A 332 15.88 8.34 4.79
C LEU A 332 17.06 7.48 5.28
N LEU A 333 16.87 6.75 6.38
CA LEU A 333 17.82 5.72 6.81
C LEU A 333 17.60 4.45 5.99
N PHE A 334 18.63 3.99 5.29
CA PHE A 334 18.56 2.79 4.46
C PHE A 334 19.35 1.63 5.04
N PHE A 335 18.80 0.44 4.90
CA PHE A 335 19.49 -0.82 5.14
C PHE A 335 19.37 -1.75 3.93
N GLU A 336 20.26 -2.73 3.83
CA GLU A 336 20.18 -3.78 2.81
C GLU A 336 19.00 -4.71 3.10
N ALA A 337 18.06 -4.82 2.16
CA ALA A 337 16.81 -5.57 2.35
C ALA A 337 17.05 -7.03 2.76
N GLY A 338 16.49 -7.43 3.91
CA GLY A 338 16.65 -8.77 4.49
C GLY A 338 17.92 -8.93 5.36
N ASN A 339 18.78 -7.92 5.46
CA ASN A 339 19.98 -7.96 6.27
C ASN A 339 19.72 -7.40 7.69
N ALA A 340 19.49 -8.30 8.64
CA ALA A 340 19.21 -7.94 10.03
C ALA A 340 20.39 -7.22 10.71
N THR A 341 21.63 -7.58 10.38
CA THR A 341 22.83 -6.93 10.92
C THR A 341 22.94 -5.48 10.44
N ASP A 342 22.63 -5.22 9.19
CA ASP A 342 22.63 -3.86 8.66
C ASP A 342 21.49 -3.03 9.25
N LEU A 343 20.28 -3.64 9.42
CA LEU A 343 19.18 -3.00 10.12
C LEU A 343 19.56 -2.66 11.58
N ALA A 344 20.22 -3.57 12.28
CA ALA A 344 20.70 -3.31 13.65
C ALA A 344 21.62 -2.09 13.72
N ARG A 345 22.61 -2.00 12.81
CA ARG A 345 23.49 -0.83 12.71
C ARG A 345 22.74 0.50 12.50
N GLN A 346 21.69 0.49 11.66
CA GLN A 346 20.87 1.68 11.46
C GLN A 346 20.03 2.04 12.69
N ILE A 347 19.56 1.05 13.44
CA ILE A 347 18.84 1.28 14.72
C ILE A 347 19.79 1.85 15.76
N GLU A 348 21.00 1.32 15.91
CA GLU A 348 22.03 1.83 16.80
C GLU A 348 22.42 3.27 16.42
N PHE A 349 22.65 3.52 15.14
CA PHE A 349 22.91 4.85 14.62
C PHE A 349 21.78 5.83 15.02
N ALA A 350 20.52 5.42 14.83
CA ALA A 350 19.38 6.24 15.19
C ALA A 350 19.29 6.53 16.69
N TYR A 351 19.72 5.62 17.54
CA TYR A 351 19.77 5.81 18.99
C TYR A 351 20.85 6.80 19.40
N PHE A 352 22.07 6.65 18.87
CA PHE A 352 23.22 7.45 19.27
C PHE A 352 23.30 8.84 18.60
N HIS A 353 22.57 9.08 17.50
CA HIS A 353 22.62 10.31 16.71
C HIS A 353 21.24 11.01 16.59
N PRO A 354 20.54 11.33 17.69
CA PRO A 354 19.17 11.82 17.65
C PRO A 354 19.00 13.14 16.88
N ARG A 355 20.02 14.01 16.85
CA ARG A 355 19.99 15.25 16.04
C ARG A 355 20.02 14.95 14.55
N GLU A 356 20.95 14.11 14.14
CA GLU A 356 21.14 13.76 12.73
C GLU A 356 19.91 13.07 12.15
N ILE A 357 19.32 12.12 12.88
CA ILE A 357 18.09 11.44 12.43
C ILE A 357 16.88 12.38 12.39
N SER A 358 16.81 13.39 13.27
CA SER A 358 15.77 14.42 13.21
C SER A 358 15.90 15.27 11.94
N GLU A 359 17.12 15.58 11.51
CA GLU A 359 17.38 16.28 10.25
C GLU A 359 17.07 15.42 9.02
N ILE A 360 17.46 14.14 9.04
CA ILE A 360 17.10 13.17 8.00
C ILE A 360 15.57 13.08 7.87
N ALA A 361 14.85 12.95 8.99
CA ALA A 361 13.40 12.91 9.00
C ALA A 361 12.78 14.20 8.41
N ARG A 362 13.37 15.37 8.67
CA ARG A 362 12.90 16.64 8.09
C ARG A 362 13.08 16.68 6.58
N ARG A 363 14.25 16.26 6.07
CA ARG A 363 14.47 16.13 4.62
C ARG A 363 13.55 15.07 3.98
N GLY A 364 13.26 13.97 4.71
CA GLY A 364 12.25 12.99 4.30
C GLY A 364 10.85 13.59 4.20
N GLN A 365 10.51 14.52 5.12
CA GLN A 365 9.25 15.26 5.04
C GLN A 365 9.18 16.20 3.84
N ASP A 366 10.29 16.76 3.38
CA ASP A 366 10.30 17.58 2.16
C ASP A 366 9.92 16.74 0.94
N VAL A 367 10.40 15.50 0.85
CA VAL A 367 9.95 14.53 -0.17
C VAL A 367 8.46 14.21 0.01
N TYR A 368 8.01 13.92 1.25
CA TYR A 368 6.60 13.62 1.50
C TYR A 368 5.66 14.78 1.11
N ARG A 369 6.06 16.05 1.30
CA ARG A 369 5.25 17.22 0.89
C ARG A 369 4.91 17.24 -0.60
N GLU A 370 5.76 16.67 -1.44
CA GLU A 370 5.49 16.53 -2.88
C GLU A 370 4.47 15.41 -3.18
N HIS A 371 4.22 14.51 -2.21
CA HIS A 371 3.38 13.31 -2.33
C HIS A 371 2.27 13.24 -1.28
N THR A 372 1.76 14.38 -0.80
CA THR A 372 0.59 14.41 0.07
C THR A 372 -0.66 13.97 -0.68
N TRP A 373 -1.65 13.43 0.05
CA TRP A 373 -2.90 13.02 -0.60
C TRP A 373 -3.58 14.17 -1.37
N ASP A 374 -3.48 15.40 -0.90
CA ASP A 374 -4.06 16.54 -1.62
C ASP A 374 -3.42 16.75 -2.99
N ARG A 375 -2.11 16.62 -3.13
CA ARG A 375 -1.40 16.67 -4.43
C ARG A 375 -1.73 15.47 -5.31
N GLU A 376 -1.70 14.27 -4.74
CA GLU A 376 -2.04 13.05 -5.48
C GLU A 376 -3.51 13.05 -5.94
N ARG A 377 -4.42 13.60 -5.12
CA ARG A 377 -5.82 13.82 -5.48
C ARG A 377 -5.95 14.79 -6.65
N GLN A 378 -5.22 15.90 -6.64
CA GLN A 378 -5.22 16.84 -7.73
C GLN A 378 -4.71 16.18 -9.02
N THR A 379 -3.60 15.46 -8.97
CA THR A 379 -3.07 14.69 -10.10
C THR A 379 -4.10 13.69 -10.64
N LEU A 380 -4.78 12.95 -9.74
CA LEU A 380 -5.85 12.04 -10.13
C LEU A 380 -6.96 12.75 -10.93
N LEU A 381 -7.46 13.87 -10.40
CA LEU A 381 -8.56 14.63 -11.02
C LEU A 381 -8.14 15.23 -12.37
N GLU A 382 -6.94 15.80 -12.47
CA GLU A 382 -6.40 16.35 -13.72
C GLU A 382 -6.27 15.26 -14.80
N ARG A 383 -5.72 14.10 -14.45
CA ARG A 383 -5.56 12.98 -15.40
C ARG A 383 -6.89 12.39 -15.85
N VAL A 384 -7.85 12.23 -14.93
CA VAL A 384 -9.19 11.77 -15.27
C VAL A 384 -9.93 12.78 -16.15
N SER A 385 -9.87 14.08 -15.82
CA SER A 385 -10.47 15.14 -16.62
C SER A 385 -9.87 15.21 -18.03
N GLY A 386 -8.54 15.06 -18.14
CA GLY A 386 -7.86 15.06 -19.45
C GLY A 386 -8.26 13.92 -20.38
N VAL A 387 -8.81 12.82 -19.86
CA VAL A 387 -9.35 11.71 -20.67
C VAL A 387 -10.79 11.96 -21.09
N LEU A 388 -11.55 12.74 -20.31
CA LEU A 388 -12.96 13.03 -20.59
C LEU A 388 -13.15 14.15 -21.63
N ASN A 389 -12.16 15.02 -21.73
CA ASN A 389 -12.10 16.10 -22.75
C ASN A 389 -11.49 15.55 -24.05
#